data_61182251b42b2dc4780f3838ca03bd38
#
_entry.id   61182251b42b2dc4780f3838ca03bd38
#
_cell.length_a   1.000
_cell.length_b   1.000
_cell.length_c   1.000
_cell.angle_alpha   90.00
_cell.angle_beta   90.00
_cell.angle_gamma   90.00
#
_symmetry.space_group_name_H-M   'P 1'
#
loop_
_entity.id
_entity.type
_entity.pdbx_description
1 polymer ?
#
loop_
_entity_poly.entity_id
_entity_poly.type
_entity_poly.pdbx_seq_one_letter_code
_entity_poly.pdbx_strand_id
1 'polypeptide(L)'
;MYKVVIIGGGWSGCAAALAARKAGAEVTLLEKTDMLLGLGNVGGIMRNNGRFTAAEENIALGARELFDITDRCSRHVNIDFPGHKHASLYDVMKVEPNVRRLLREKGVDVRLMARAVDVVLQKSGRGAGGSGDRDRRISGIGHPGETRRSNTEPFDNGDMQDAVIEKLILAGNPAGIGGDSEQTIEGDVFVESTGSTEPPDW
;
A
#
# COMPACT_ATOMS: atom_id res chain seq x y z
N MET A 1 -17.18 -2.53 -12.26
CA MET A 1 -15.72 -2.79 -12.20
C MET A 1 -15.33 -2.53 -10.75
N TYR A 2 -14.66 -3.46 -10.08
CA TYR A 2 -14.25 -3.27 -8.69
C TYR A 2 -13.12 -2.25 -8.61
N LYS A 3 -13.20 -1.37 -7.62
CA LYS A 3 -12.14 -0.43 -7.25
C LYS A 3 -11.32 -1.02 -6.12
N VAL A 4 -10.02 -1.20 -6.36
CA VAL A 4 -9.08 -1.73 -5.37
C VAL A 4 -8.10 -0.63 -4.99
N VAL A 5 -8.04 -0.31 -3.70
CA VAL A 5 -7.09 0.66 -3.14
C VAL A 5 -6.01 -0.09 -2.39
N ILE A 6 -4.77 0.09 -2.78
CA ILE A 6 -3.61 -0.55 -2.17
C ILE A 6 -2.81 0.50 -1.40
N ILE A 7 -2.57 0.22 -0.12
CA ILE A 7 -1.90 1.11 0.82
C ILE A 7 -0.48 0.59 1.03
N GLY A 8 0.50 1.31 0.51
CA GLY A 8 1.91 0.94 0.54
C GLY A 8 2.44 0.45 -0.80
N GLY A 9 3.38 1.20 -1.37
CA GLY A 9 4.03 0.94 -2.66
C GLY A 9 5.31 0.09 -2.56
N GLY A 10 5.44 -0.75 -1.54
CA GLY A 10 6.51 -1.74 -1.44
C GLY A 10 6.41 -2.83 -2.53
N TRP A 11 7.32 -3.80 -2.51
CA TRP A 11 7.29 -4.92 -3.46
C TRP A 11 5.96 -5.66 -3.46
N SER A 12 5.41 -5.93 -2.27
CA SER A 12 4.12 -6.61 -2.11
C SER A 12 2.95 -5.78 -2.68
N GLY A 13 2.92 -4.47 -2.40
CA GLY A 13 1.89 -3.59 -2.93
C GLY A 13 1.95 -3.46 -4.45
N CYS A 14 3.16 -3.37 -5.03
CA CYS A 14 3.33 -3.38 -6.49
C CYS A 14 2.85 -4.70 -7.12
N ALA A 15 3.14 -5.84 -6.49
CA ALA A 15 2.66 -7.15 -6.95
C ALA A 15 1.13 -7.26 -6.85
N ALA A 16 0.55 -6.83 -5.72
CA ALA A 16 -0.90 -6.79 -5.54
C ALA A 16 -1.59 -5.91 -6.58
N ALA A 17 -1.01 -4.74 -6.90
CA ALA A 17 -1.53 -3.84 -7.92
C ALA A 17 -1.58 -4.50 -9.31
N LEU A 18 -0.51 -5.18 -9.71
CA LEU A 18 -0.48 -5.90 -10.98
C LEU A 18 -1.49 -7.05 -11.02
N ALA A 19 -1.61 -7.81 -9.92
CA ALA A 19 -2.56 -8.90 -9.81
C ALA A 19 -4.02 -8.40 -9.89
N ALA A 20 -4.35 -7.34 -9.18
CA ALA A 20 -5.68 -6.73 -9.21
C ALA A 20 -6.03 -6.18 -10.62
N ARG A 21 -5.09 -5.51 -11.28
CA ARG A 21 -5.27 -5.07 -12.68
C ARG A 21 -5.49 -6.24 -13.63
N LYS A 22 -4.71 -7.30 -13.49
CA LYS A 22 -4.87 -8.53 -14.29
C LYS A 22 -6.25 -9.18 -14.08
N ALA A 23 -6.81 -9.06 -12.87
CA ALA A 23 -8.17 -9.50 -12.56
C ALA A 23 -9.27 -8.54 -13.07
N GLY A 24 -8.91 -7.42 -13.71
CA GLY A 24 -9.85 -6.48 -14.31
C GLY A 24 -10.35 -5.38 -13.37
N ALA A 25 -9.73 -5.19 -12.20
CA ALA A 25 -10.09 -4.12 -11.28
C ALA A 25 -9.55 -2.76 -11.74
N GLU A 26 -10.20 -1.68 -11.33
CA GLU A 26 -9.62 -0.34 -11.27
C GLU A 26 -8.72 -0.25 -10.03
N VAL A 27 -7.46 0.15 -10.18
CA VAL A 27 -6.49 0.07 -9.08
C VAL A 27 -5.85 1.43 -8.82
N THR A 28 -5.90 1.87 -7.57
CA THR A 28 -5.10 2.98 -7.04
C THR A 28 -4.09 2.43 -6.05
N LEU A 29 -2.81 2.78 -6.24
CA LEU A 29 -1.70 2.46 -5.33
C LEU A 29 -1.24 3.73 -4.63
N LEU A 30 -1.33 3.75 -3.32
CA LEU A 30 -0.90 4.85 -2.46
C LEU A 30 0.49 4.54 -1.87
N GLU A 31 1.41 5.49 -1.97
CA GLU A 31 2.72 5.41 -1.36
C GLU A 31 3.04 6.72 -0.62
N LYS A 32 3.44 6.61 0.63
CA LYS A 32 3.72 7.77 1.50
C LYS A 32 4.98 8.54 1.12
N THR A 33 5.91 7.89 0.43
CA THR A 33 7.17 8.49 -0.03
C THR A 33 7.08 8.91 -1.50
N ASP A 34 8.13 9.50 -2.02
CA ASP A 34 8.25 9.94 -3.42
C ASP A 34 8.70 8.84 -4.37
N MET A 35 8.95 7.62 -3.85
CA MET A 35 9.37 6.47 -4.66
C MET A 35 8.79 5.16 -4.13
N LEU A 36 8.64 4.21 -5.06
CA LEU A 36 8.16 2.86 -4.78
C LEU A 36 9.25 1.95 -4.20
N LEU A 37 8.85 0.70 -3.92
CA LEU A 37 9.67 -0.43 -3.49
C LEU A 37 10.14 -0.37 -2.03
N GLY A 38 9.66 0.60 -1.26
CA GLY A 38 9.76 0.65 0.19
C GLY A 38 11.16 0.31 0.71
N LEU A 39 11.27 -0.72 1.53
CA LEU A 39 12.52 -1.12 2.19
C LEU A 39 13.65 -1.42 1.19
N GLY A 40 13.31 -1.96 0.02
CA GLY A 40 14.28 -2.27 -1.03
C GLY A 40 14.90 -1.05 -1.73
N ASN A 41 14.27 0.11 -1.60
CA ASN A 41 14.69 1.36 -2.24
C ASN A 41 14.89 2.47 -1.22
N VAL A 42 13.81 2.96 -0.65
CA VAL A 42 13.82 4.03 0.36
C VAL A 42 14.60 3.60 1.61
N GLY A 43 14.44 2.35 2.02
CA GLY A 43 15.16 1.76 3.16
C GLY A 43 16.61 1.38 2.86
N GLY A 44 17.07 1.49 1.59
CA GLY A 44 18.45 1.19 1.21
C GLY A 44 18.84 -0.29 1.24
N ILE A 45 17.87 -1.21 1.36
CA ILE A 45 18.12 -2.66 1.40
C ILE A 45 17.84 -3.27 0.02
N MET A 46 18.74 -2.99 -0.93
CA MET A 46 18.62 -3.46 -2.32
C MET A 46 19.20 -4.87 -2.55
N ARG A 47 19.49 -5.60 -1.48
CA ARG A 47 20.06 -6.94 -1.53
C ARG A 47 19.06 -8.00 -1.10
N ASN A 48 19.03 -9.10 -1.84
CA ASN A 48 18.24 -10.27 -1.52
C ASN A 48 19.10 -11.53 -1.44
N ASN A 49 18.63 -12.52 -0.69
CA ASN A 49 19.20 -13.85 -0.70
C ASN A 49 18.77 -14.56 -1.97
N GLY A 50 19.75 -14.97 -2.77
CA GLY A 50 19.46 -15.51 -4.07
C GLY A 50 18.74 -14.50 -4.97
N ARG A 51 17.89 -14.99 -5.84
CA ARG A 51 17.04 -14.16 -6.68
C ARG A 51 15.98 -13.43 -5.83
N PHE A 52 15.23 -14.21 -5.09
CA PHE A 52 14.31 -13.83 -4.00
C PHE A 52 13.87 -15.12 -3.32
N THR A 53 13.52 -15.06 -2.03
CA THR A 53 12.86 -16.19 -1.37
C THR A 53 11.52 -16.48 -2.07
N ALA A 54 11.27 -17.74 -2.39
CA ALA A 54 10.06 -18.21 -3.09
C ALA A 54 9.83 -17.49 -4.46
N ALA A 55 10.89 -17.24 -5.22
CA ALA A 55 10.80 -16.54 -6.50
C ALA A 55 9.88 -17.25 -7.49
N GLU A 56 10.00 -18.55 -7.63
CA GLU A 56 9.23 -19.32 -8.61
C GLU A 56 7.74 -19.38 -8.23
N GLU A 57 7.42 -19.49 -6.94
CA GLU A 57 6.05 -19.42 -6.43
C GLU A 57 5.45 -18.03 -6.68
N ASN A 58 6.17 -16.95 -6.39
CA ASN A 58 5.71 -15.59 -6.66
C ASN A 58 5.52 -15.33 -8.16
N ILE A 59 6.38 -15.86 -9.01
CA ILE A 59 6.24 -15.78 -10.46
C ILE A 59 4.98 -16.53 -10.91
N ALA A 60 4.73 -17.71 -10.36
CA ALA A 60 3.54 -18.48 -10.66
C ALA A 60 2.25 -17.76 -10.23
N LEU A 61 2.31 -17.01 -9.12
CA LEU A 61 1.21 -16.16 -8.63
C LEU A 61 1.04 -14.85 -9.40
N GLY A 62 1.90 -14.55 -10.38
CA GLY A 62 1.72 -13.41 -11.29
C GLY A 62 2.75 -12.29 -11.19
N ALA A 63 3.77 -12.41 -10.34
CA ALA A 63 4.80 -11.38 -10.16
C ALA A 63 5.93 -11.41 -11.23
N ARG A 64 5.80 -12.17 -12.32
CA ARG A 64 6.85 -12.33 -13.35
C ARG A 64 7.43 -11.02 -13.85
N GLU A 65 6.58 -10.05 -14.17
CA GLU A 65 7.03 -8.77 -14.74
C GLU A 65 7.92 -7.98 -13.78
N LEU A 66 7.70 -8.08 -12.46
CA LEU A 66 8.57 -7.48 -11.44
C LEU A 66 9.93 -8.19 -11.38
N PHE A 67 9.94 -9.52 -11.43
CA PHE A 67 11.17 -10.29 -11.47
C PHE A 67 11.98 -10.03 -12.74
N ASP A 68 11.32 -9.93 -13.89
CA ASP A 68 11.98 -9.59 -15.17
C ASP A 68 12.65 -8.21 -15.12
N ILE A 69 12.03 -7.22 -14.46
CA ILE A 69 12.65 -5.91 -14.25
C ILE A 69 13.84 -6.04 -13.31
N THR A 70 13.68 -6.74 -12.19
CA THR A 70 14.77 -6.92 -11.22
C THR A 70 15.97 -7.59 -11.86
N ASP A 71 15.74 -8.68 -12.61
CA ASP A 71 16.81 -9.43 -13.29
C ASP A 71 17.56 -8.55 -14.30
N ARG A 72 16.86 -7.78 -15.13
CA ARG A 72 17.47 -6.85 -16.09
C ARG A 72 18.25 -5.71 -15.44
N CYS A 73 17.86 -5.34 -14.21
CA CYS A 73 18.49 -4.25 -13.47
C CYS A 73 19.47 -4.75 -12.40
N SER A 74 19.72 -6.05 -12.32
CA SER A 74 20.67 -6.61 -11.36
C SER A 74 22.10 -6.19 -11.70
N ARG A 75 22.88 -5.85 -10.68
CA ARG A 75 24.32 -5.64 -10.77
C ARG A 75 25.08 -6.96 -10.67
N HIS A 76 24.59 -7.85 -9.84
CA HIS A 76 25.06 -9.22 -9.71
C HIS A 76 23.96 -10.11 -9.14
N VAL A 77 24.05 -11.41 -9.38
CA VAL A 77 23.08 -12.42 -8.95
C VAL A 77 23.82 -13.60 -8.36
N ASN A 78 23.37 -14.08 -7.21
CA ASN A 78 23.85 -15.30 -6.55
C ASN A 78 25.36 -15.36 -6.34
N ILE A 79 25.98 -14.27 -5.90
CA ILE A 79 27.39 -14.28 -5.52
C ILE A 79 27.57 -14.64 -4.05
N ASP A 80 28.65 -15.38 -3.75
CA ASP A 80 29.06 -15.70 -2.38
C ASP A 80 30.08 -14.67 -1.90
N PHE A 81 29.91 -14.24 -0.65
CA PHE A 81 30.90 -13.42 0.05
C PHE A 81 30.91 -13.77 1.55
N PRO A 82 31.95 -13.39 2.30
CA PRO A 82 32.08 -13.77 3.71
C PRO A 82 30.83 -13.45 4.53
N GLY A 83 30.31 -14.47 5.22
CA GLY A 83 29.12 -14.36 6.06
C GLY A 83 27.79 -14.41 5.33
N HIS A 84 27.78 -14.54 4.01
CA HIS A 84 26.55 -14.59 3.23
C HIS A 84 26.72 -15.32 1.91
N LYS A 85 25.76 -16.19 1.58
CA LYS A 85 25.71 -16.92 0.30
C LYS A 85 24.55 -16.44 -0.54
N HIS A 86 24.68 -16.61 -1.86
CA HIS A 86 23.62 -16.32 -2.82
C HIS A 86 23.12 -14.88 -2.79
N ALA A 87 23.98 -13.89 -2.56
CA ALA A 87 23.59 -12.50 -2.57
C ALA A 87 23.28 -12.00 -3.97
N SER A 88 22.16 -11.36 -4.14
CA SER A 88 21.78 -10.64 -5.35
C SER A 88 21.59 -9.15 -5.05
N LEU A 89 22.08 -8.30 -5.93
CA LEU A 89 21.98 -6.86 -5.80
C LEU A 89 21.39 -6.26 -7.07
N TYR A 90 20.35 -5.46 -6.94
CA TYR A 90 19.80 -4.70 -8.05
C TYR A 90 20.15 -3.20 -7.98
N ASP A 91 20.11 -2.55 -9.12
CA ASP A 91 20.37 -1.12 -9.24
C ASP A 91 19.09 -0.33 -8.96
N VAL A 92 19.02 0.29 -7.77
CA VAL A 92 17.84 1.05 -7.31
C VAL A 92 17.48 2.20 -8.26
N MET A 93 18.47 2.81 -8.88
CA MET A 93 18.27 3.91 -9.83
C MET A 93 17.58 3.46 -11.13
N LYS A 94 17.59 2.16 -11.39
CA LYS A 94 16.97 1.57 -12.58
C LYS A 94 15.69 0.82 -12.26
N VAL A 95 15.68 0.05 -11.16
CA VAL A 95 14.54 -0.82 -10.82
C VAL A 95 13.28 0.00 -10.59
N GLU A 96 13.32 1.00 -9.70
CA GLU A 96 12.13 1.76 -9.32
C GLU A 96 11.47 2.48 -10.51
N PRO A 97 12.19 3.26 -11.34
CA PRO A 97 11.56 3.90 -12.49
C PRO A 97 10.92 2.92 -13.49
N ASN A 98 11.52 1.72 -13.64
CA ASN A 98 10.96 0.69 -14.50
C ASN A 98 9.69 0.06 -13.91
N VAL A 99 9.65 -0.18 -12.59
CA VAL A 99 8.45 -0.68 -11.92
C VAL A 99 7.33 0.37 -11.96
N ARG A 100 7.65 1.62 -11.67
CA ARG A 100 6.67 2.73 -11.74
C ARG A 100 6.09 2.87 -13.14
N ARG A 101 6.92 2.78 -14.17
CA ARG A 101 6.47 2.81 -15.57
C ARG A 101 5.57 1.62 -15.88
N LEU A 102 5.96 0.40 -15.51
CA LEU A 102 5.16 -0.80 -15.69
C LEU A 102 3.76 -0.65 -15.10
N LEU A 103 3.67 -0.22 -13.83
CA LEU A 103 2.40 -0.02 -13.15
C LEU A 103 1.48 0.96 -13.91
N ARG A 104 2.04 2.09 -14.34
CA ARG A 104 1.29 3.09 -15.12
C ARG A 104 0.85 2.57 -16.48
N GLU A 105 1.72 1.84 -17.20
CA GLU A 105 1.39 1.20 -18.48
C GLU A 105 0.28 0.15 -18.33
N LYS A 106 0.22 -0.51 -17.17
CA LYS A 106 -0.89 -1.43 -16.82
C LYS A 106 -2.16 -0.70 -16.36
N GLY A 107 -2.15 0.63 -16.28
CA GLY A 107 -3.30 1.43 -15.88
C GLY A 107 -3.52 1.49 -14.37
N VAL A 108 -2.47 1.31 -13.56
CA VAL A 108 -2.52 1.59 -12.12
C VAL A 108 -2.38 3.09 -11.90
N ASP A 109 -3.30 3.68 -11.14
CA ASP A 109 -3.18 5.05 -10.63
C ASP A 109 -2.19 5.06 -9.46
N VAL A 110 -0.94 5.45 -9.74
CA VAL A 110 0.14 5.50 -8.73
C VAL A 110 0.21 6.89 -8.13
N ARG A 111 -0.15 6.99 -6.85
CA ARG A 111 -0.11 8.22 -6.06
C ARG A 111 1.02 8.15 -5.05
N LEU A 112 2.08 8.92 -5.31
CA LEU A 112 3.21 9.10 -4.40
C LEU A 112 2.94 10.27 -3.45
N MET A 113 3.67 10.36 -2.34
CA MET A 113 3.47 11.36 -1.30
C MET A 113 2.02 11.38 -0.76
N ALA A 114 1.34 10.24 -0.82
CA ALA A 114 -0.03 10.04 -0.38
C ALA A 114 -0.05 9.02 0.76
N ARG A 115 -0.39 9.49 1.96
CA ARG A 115 -0.46 8.66 3.17
C ARG A 115 -1.91 8.51 3.61
N ALA A 116 -2.37 7.28 3.77
CA ALA A 116 -3.61 7.02 4.48
C ALA A 116 -3.40 7.32 5.97
N VAL A 117 -4.24 8.18 6.55
CA VAL A 117 -4.11 8.65 7.93
C VAL A 117 -5.34 8.33 8.78
N ASP A 118 -6.46 8.00 8.13
CA ASP A 118 -7.69 7.64 8.82
C ASP A 118 -8.60 6.84 7.89
N VAL A 119 -9.62 6.19 8.46
CA VAL A 119 -10.63 5.43 7.74
C VAL A 119 -12.03 5.85 8.15
N VAL A 120 -12.96 5.80 7.21
CA VAL A 120 -14.39 5.91 7.49
C VAL A 120 -15.01 4.53 7.33
N LEU A 121 -15.65 4.07 8.40
CA LEU A 121 -16.33 2.78 8.43
C LEU A 121 -17.83 2.95 8.21
N GLN A 122 -18.40 2.02 7.44
CA GLN A 122 -19.84 1.87 7.28
C GLN A 122 -20.28 0.53 7.87
N LYS A 123 -21.45 0.49 8.53
CA LYS A 123 -22.05 -0.77 8.96
C LYS A 123 -22.49 -1.57 7.72
N SER A 124 -22.06 -2.82 7.63
CA SER A 124 -22.52 -3.71 6.56
C SER A 124 -24.01 -3.96 6.76
N GLY A 125 -24.82 -3.62 5.75
CA GLY A 125 -26.29 -3.67 5.82
C GLY A 125 -26.92 -5.07 5.85
N ARG A 126 -26.33 -6.02 6.58
CA ARG A 126 -26.90 -7.35 6.83
C ARG A 126 -27.71 -7.39 8.13
N GLY A 127 -28.53 -6.38 8.40
CA GLY A 127 -29.41 -6.37 9.56
C GLY A 127 -30.51 -5.34 9.42
N ALA A 128 -31.75 -5.78 9.53
CA ALA A 128 -32.97 -5.03 9.35
C ALA A 128 -33.01 -3.66 10.06
N GLY A 129 -33.38 -2.63 9.34
CA GLY A 129 -34.20 -1.50 9.80
C GLY A 129 -33.71 -0.72 11.03
N GLY A 130 -32.88 0.30 10.78
CA GLY A 130 -32.57 1.32 11.75
C GLY A 130 -31.94 2.52 11.10
N SER A 131 -32.67 3.62 10.96
CA SER A 131 -32.15 4.92 10.57
C SER A 131 -31.28 5.46 11.70
N GLY A 132 -29.96 5.46 11.53
CA GLY A 132 -29.06 5.99 12.55
C GLY A 132 -27.67 6.23 11.99
N ASP A 133 -27.30 7.46 12.03
CA ASP A 133 -25.98 8.08 11.98
C ASP A 133 -24.93 7.44 11.06
N ARG A 134 -24.69 8.10 9.92
CA ARG A 134 -23.90 7.57 8.80
C ARG A 134 -22.41 7.92 8.80
N ASP A 135 -21.91 8.66 9.77
CA ASP A 135 -20.52 9.12 9.80
C ASP A 135 -19.89 8.88 11.18
N ARG A 136 -19.29 7.72 11.39
CA ARG A 136 -18.33 7.53 12.50
C ARG A 136 -16.93 7.52 11.94
N ARG A 137 -16.19 8.61 12.19
CA ARG A 137 -14.74 8.67 11.98
C ARG A 137 -14.03 7.98 13.12
N ILE A 138 -13.09 7.09 12.79
CA ILE A 138 -12.09 6.62 13.75
C ILE A 138 -10.89 7.54 13.55
N SER A 139 -10.75 8.56 14.38
CA SER A 139 -9.57 9.41 14.36
C SER A 139 -8.56 8.92 15.40
N GLY A 140 -7.47 8.40 14.94
CA GLY A 140 -6.38 7.88 15.75
C GLY A 140 -5.01 8.29 15.26
N ILE A 141 -4.69 9.59 15.10
CA ILE A 141 -3.31 10.07 15.14
C ILE A 141 -3.34 11.50 15.69
N GLY A 142 -3.11 11.61 17.01
CA GLY A 142 -2.74 12.88 17.63
C GLY A 142 -1.30 13.22 17.26
N HIS A 143 -1.06 14.37 16.65
CA HIS A 143 0.28 14.97 16.66
C HIS A 143 0.73 15.19 18.11
N PRO A 144 1.99 14.92 18.48
CA PRO A 144 2.47 15.21 19.82
C PRO A 144 2.42 16.74 20.02
N GLY A 145 1.43 17.20 20.79
CA GLY A 145 1.27 18.61 21.16
C GLY A 145 -0.15 19.16 21.16
N GLU A 146 -1.13 18.50 20.56
CA GLU A 146 -2.51 18.95 20.62
C GLU A 146 -3.41 18.00 21.41
N THR A 147 -3.81 18.43 22.60
CA THR A 147 -4.88 17.81 23.38
C THR A 147 -6.24 18.14 22.75
N ARG A 148 -6.59 17.53 21.64
CA ARG A 148 -7.98 17.44 21.20
C ARG A 148 -8.66 16.29 21.96
N ARG A 149 -9.50 16.63 22.91
CA ARG A 149 -10.46 15.69 23.49
C ARG A 149 -11.43 15.30 22.37
N SER A 150 -11.19 14.12 21.75
CA SER A 150 -12.20 13.51 20.88
C SER A 150 -13.27 12.88 21.77
N ASN A 151 -14.52 13.31 21.64
CA ASN A 151 -15.68 12.61 22.16
C ASN A 151 -16.01 11.39 21.31
N THR A 152 -15.05 10.50 21.09
CA THR A 152 -15.29 9.20 20.47
C THR A 152 -15.34 8.17 21.58
N GLU A 153 -16.52 7.62 21.82
CA GLU A 153 -16.66 6.42 22.64
C GLU A 153 -15.81 5.31 22.02
N PRO A 154 -15.08 4.50 22.83
CA PRO A 154 -14.31 3.39 22.29
C PRO A 154 -15.26 2.44 21.55
N PHE A 155 -14.85 1.99 20.37
CA PHE A 155 -15.58 0.97 19.63
C PHE A 155 -15.70 -0.29 20.50
N ASP A 156 -16.92 -0.77 20.70
CA ASP A 156 -17.13 -2.11 21.26
C ASP A 156 -16.67 -3.14 20.20
N ASN A 157 -15.92 -4.14 20.64
CA ASN A 157 -15.42 -5.23 19.78
C ASN A 157 -16.56 -5.94 19.00
N GLY A 158 -17.80 -5.86 19.45
CA GLY A 158 -18.98 -6.36 18.74
C GLY A 158 -19.36 -5.52 17.51
N ASP A 159 -19.08 -4.22 17.50
CA ASP A 159 -19.41 -3.32 16.38
C ASP A 159 -18.47 -3.47 15.18
N MET A 160 -17.26 -4.01 15.39
CA MET A 160 -16.23 -4.20 14.34
C MET A 160 -16.51 -5.40 13.43
N GLN A 161 -17.28 -6.40 13.88
CA GLN A 161 -17.51 -7.63 13.10
C GLN A 161 -18.34 -7.39 11.83
N ASP A 162 -19.12 -6.31 11.79
CA ASP A 162 -19.99 -5.95 10.66
C ASP A 162 -19.57 -4.63 9.99
N ALA A 163 -18.42 -4.08 10.31
CA ALA A 163 -17.93 -2.85 9.72
C ALA A 163 -17.15 -3.11 8.42
N VAL A 164 -17.39 -2.29 7.40
CA VAL A 164 -16.61 -2.26 6.15
C VAL A 164 -16.02 -0.88 5.96
N ILE A 165 -14.81 -0.83 5.43
CA ILE A 165 -14.18 0.45 5.07
C ILE A 165 -14.95 1.03 3.89
N GLU A 166 -15.50 2.24 4.05
CA GLU A 166 -16.13 3.00 2.98
C GLU A 166 -15.10 3.79 2.20
N LYS A 167 -14.23 4.51 2.91
CA LYS A 167 -13.20 5.36 2.31
C LYS A 167 -12.01 5.56 3.25
N LEU A 168 -10.89 5.94 2.68
CA LEU A 168 -9.70 6.39 3.41
C LEU A 168 -9.61 7.91 3.38
N ILE A 169 -9.05 8.47 4.44
CA ILE A 169 -8.65 9.86 4.52
C ILE A 169 -7.14 9.93 4.26
N LEU A 170 -6.74 10.80 3.36
CA LEU A 170 -5.36 10.94 2.94
C LEU A 170 -4.75 12.24 3.47
N ALA A 171 -3.53 12.15 3.98
CA ALA A 171 -2.65 13.29 4.18
C ALA A 171 -1.61 13.34 3.06
N GLY A 172 -1.19 14.53 2.71
CA GLY A 172 -0.26 14.80 1.61
C GLY A 172 -0.99 15.37 0.39
N ASN A 173 -0.26 16.10 -0.41
CA ASN A 173 -0.78 16.73 -1.61
C ASN A 173 -0.08 16.13 -2.84
N PRO A 174 -0.58 15.05 -3.43
CA PRO A 174 0.06 14.42 -4.59
C PRO A 174 0.10 15.33 -5.83
N ALA A 175 -0.67 16.42 -5.85
CA ALA A 175 -0.72 17.36 -6.97
C ALA A 175 0.12 18.65 -6.74
N GLY A 176 0.70 18.86 -5.55
CA GLY A 176 1.57 20.01 -5.28
C GLY A 176 0.90 21.40 -5.33
N ILE A 177 -0.40 21.48 -5.41
CA ILE A 177 -1.15 22.74 -5.57
C ILE A 177 -2.01 22.97 -4.32
N GLY A 178 -1.69 24.04 -3.63
CA GLY A 178 -2.17 24.49 -2.33
C GLY A 178 -3.62 24.22 -1.97
N GLY A 179 -3.79 23.81 -0.74
CA GLY A 179 -5.05 23.71 -0.01
C GLY A 179 -5.01 22.57 1.00
N ASP A 180 -5.27 22.87 2.27
CA ASP A 180 -5.47 21.93 3.37
C ASP A 180 -6.78 21.12 3.23
N SER A 181 -7.20 20.79 2.01
CA SER A 181 -8.39 19.97 1.80
C SER A 181 -8.05 18.51 2.06
N GLU A 182 -8.68 17.96 3.07
CA GLU A 182 -8.71 16.54 3.37
C GLU A 182 -9.13 15.79 2.10
N GLN A 183 -8.23 14.96 1.56
CA GLN A 183 -8.54 14.13 0.40
C GLN A 183 -9.07 12.79 0.87
N THR A 184 -10.10 12.29 0.21
CA THR A 184 -10.65 10.97 0.47
C THR A 184 -10.52 10.09 -0.77
N ILE A 185 -10.42 8.77 -0.55
CA ILE A 185 -10.48 7.78 -1.61
C ILE A 185 -11.43 6.66 -1.22
N GLU A 186 -12.35 6.35 -2.13
CA GLU A 186 -13.33 5.26 -2.00
C GLU A 186 -12.85 4.03 -2.76
N GLY A 187 -13.19 2.85 -2.24
CA GLY A 187 -12.86 1.57 -2.85
C GLY A 187 -13.81 0.47 -2.41
N ASP A 188 -13.92 -0.55 -3.24
CA ASP A 188 -14.66 -1.78 -2.91
C ASP A 188 -13.79 -2.76 -2.12
N VAL A 189 -12.47 -2.67 -2.30
CA VAL A 189 -11.47 -3.50 -1.62
C VAL A 189 -10.26 -2.66 -1.23
N PHE A 190 -9.82 -2.81 0.01
CA PHE A 190 -8.62 -2.16 0.52
C PHE A 190 -7.59 -3.23 0.88
N VAL A 191 -6.36 -3.06 0.38
CA VAL A 191 -5.23 -3.97 0.60
C VAL A 191 -4.15 -3.22 1.37
N GLU A 192 -3.93 -3.61 2.62
CA GLU A 192 -2.84 -3.09 3.43
C GLU A 192 -1.53 -3.81 3.05
N SER A 193 -0.49 -3.07 2.71
CA SER A 193 0.84 -3.58 2.34
C SER A 193 1.98 -2.65 2.76
N THR A 194 1.79 -1.91 3.86
CA THR A 194 2.76 -0.93 4.36
C THR A 194 4.04 -1.56 4.90
N GLY A 195 4.00 -2.86 5.20
CA GLY A 195 5.16 -3.60 5.74
C GLY A 195 5.45 -3.30 7.21
N SER A 196 4.59 -2.57 7.90
CA SER A 196 4.69 -2.43 9.35
C SER A 196 4.16 -3.70 10.01
N THR A 197 4.86 -4.19 11.03
CA THR A 197 4.40 -5.32 11.85
C THR A 197 3.37 -4.90 12.89
N GLU A 198 3.23 -3.62 13.10
CA GLU A 198 2.19 -3.04 13.94
C GLU A 198 1.05 -2.60 13.02
N PRO A 199 -0.21 -3.00 13.33
CA PRO A 199 -1.34 -2.41 12.65
C PRO A 199 -1.22 -0.89 12.80
N PRO A 200 -1.57 -0.11 11.76
CA PRO A 200 -1.65 1.33 11.93
C PRO A 200 -2.55 1.61 13.13
N ASP A 201 -2.11 2.54 13.99
CA ASP A 201 -2.87 2.97 15.18
C ASP A 201 -4.12 3.77 14.74
N TRP A 202 -5.04 3.12 14.03
CA TRP A 202 -6.38 3.65 13.75
C TRP A 202 -7.45 2.95 14.54
#